data_9f9617685bff8c7212c5827931e3bfc8
#
_entry.id   9f9617685bff8c7212c5827931e3bfc8
#
_cell.length_a   1.000
_cell.length_b   1.000
_cell.length_c   1.000
_cell.angle_alpha   90.00
_cell.angle_beta   90.00
_cell.angle_gamma   90.00
#
_symmetry.space_group_name_H-M   'P 1'
#
loop_
_entity.id
_entity.type
_entity.pdbx_description
1 polymer ?
#
loop_
_entity_poly.entity_id
_entity_poly.type
_entity_poly.pdbx_seq_one_letter_code
_entity_poly.pdbx_strand_id
1 'polypeptide(L)'
;MSIPAPLQRNRVLLFIIVVMTVATSCSRKITETGKASYYANSFDGKRTASGETFHQRSLTAAHKTLPFGTRVTVINIANGKSVKVRINDRGPFVPGRIIDLSHKAASKIGMVNTGVANVEVRYKKKKKK
;
A
#
# COMPACT_ATOMS: atom_id res chain seq x y z
N MET A 1 -6.92 71.57 -33.44
CA MET A 1 -6.57 70.94 -32.22
C MET A 1 -6.79 69.48 -32.35
N SER A 2 -5.73 68.70 -32.59
CA SER A 2 -5.80 67.27 -32.64
C SER A 2 -5.74 66.74 -31.17
N ILE A 3 -6.78 66.09 -30.81
CA ILE A 3 -6.81 65.33 -29.54
C ILE A 3 -5.91 64.11 -29.72
N PRO A 4 -4.84 63.97 -28.94
CA PRO A 4 -4.04 62.78 -29.03
C PRO A 4 -4.90 61.57 -28.68
N ALA A 5 -4.90 60.56 -29.54
CA ALA A 5 -5.55 59.32 -29.26
C ALA A 5 -5.08 58.77 -27.89
N PRO A 6 -5.98 58.28 -27.08
CA PRO A 6 -5.57 57.69 -25.83
C PRO A 6 -4.61 56.56 -26.13
N LEU A 7 -3.43 56.62 -25.52
CA LEU A 7 -2.53 55.50 -25.50
C LEU A 7 -3.32 54.30 -25.02
N GLN A 8 -3.64 53.45 -25.98
CA GLN A 8 -4.08 52.12 -25.58
C GLN A 8 -2.92 51.49 -24.86
N ARG A 9 -3.00 51.60 -23.57
CA ARG A 9 -2.27 50.67 -22.74
C ARG A 9 -2.76 49.29 -23.14
N ASN A 10 -2.03 48.67 -24.02
CA ASN A 10 -2.06 47.22 -24.08
C ASN A 10 -1.76 46.74 -22.66
N ARG A 11 -2.81 46.63 -21.92
CA ARG A 11 -2.75 45.72 -20.80
C ARG A 11 -2.54 44.34 -21.44
N VAL A 12 -1.30 44.09 -21.73
CA VAL A 12 -0.87 42.73 -21.78
C VAL A 12 -1.21 42.22 -20.38
N LEU A 13 -2.44 41.75 -20.25
CA LEU A 13 -2.76 40.85 -19.18
C LEU A 13 -1.77 39.70 -19.37
N LEU A 14 -0.63 39.84 -18.71
CA LEU A 14 0.20 38.72 -18.44
C LEU A 14 -0.69 37.81 -17.59
N PHE A 15 -1.46 36.97 -18.29
CA PHE A 15 -1.91 35.76 -17.68
C PHE A 15 -0.63 34.99 -17.38
N ILE A 16 -0.04 35.26 -16.24
CA ILE A 16 0.81 34.31 -15.60
C ILE A 16 -0.13 33.13 -15.36
N ILE A 17 -0.24 32.27 -16.37
CA ILE A 17 -0.68 30.91 -16.17
C ILE A 17 0.40 30.37 -15.24
N VAL A 18 0.17 30.51 -13.96
CA VAL A 18 0.83 29.70 -12.99
C VAL A 18 0.30 28.30 -13.34
N VAL A 19 0.98 27.66 -14.26
CA VAL A 19 0.88 26.23 -14.44
C VAL A 19 1.39 25.69 -13.10
N MET A 20 0.47 25.57 -12.16
CA MET A 20 0.68 24.69 -11.03
C MET A 20 0.88 23.31 -11.66
N THR A 21 2.13 23.02 -11.98
CA THR A 21 2.54 21.64 -12.13
C THR A 21 2.29 21.03 -10.75
N VAL A 22 1.07 20.55 -10.56
CA VAL A 22 0.80 19.61 -9.51
C VAL A 22 1.76 18.48 -9.83
N ALA A 23 2.91 18.49 -9.16
CA ALA A 23 3.76 17.32 -9.13
C ALA A 23 2.93 16.25 -8.46
N THR A 24 2.07 15.60 -9.25
CA THR A 24 1.48 14.35 -8.84
C THR A 24 2.65 13.43 -8.59
N SER A 25 2.98 13.23 -7.32
CA SER A 25 3.87 12.15 -6.94
C SER A 25 3.14 10.88 -7.38
N CYS A 26 3.47 10.40 -8.59
CA CYS A 26 2.89 9.21 -9.17
C CYS A 26 3.34 8.01 -8.35
N SER A 27 2.60 7.71 -7.28
CA SER A 27 2.68 6.40 -6.65
C SER A 27 1.95 5.41 -7.57
N ARG A 28 2.70 4.46 -8.10
CA ARG A 28 2.13 3.41 -8.93
C ARG A 28 1.41 2.40 -8.07
N LYS A 29 0.13 2.16 -8.33
CA LYS A 29 -0.62 1.08 -7.71
C LYS A 29 -0.19 -0.26 -8.28
N ILE A 30 0.12 -1.21 -7.41
CA ILE A 30 0.50 -2.57 -7.77
C ILE A 30 -0.49 -3.53 -7.12
N THR A 31 -0.87 -4.57 -7.86
CA THR A 31 -1.68 -5.67 -7.38
C THR A 31 -0.94 -6.98 -7.62
N GLU A 32 -0.76 -7.75 -6.56
CA GLU A 32 -0.26 -9.12 -6.61
C GLU A 32 -1.38 -10.08 -6.26
N THR A 33 -1.47 -11.20 -6.96
CA THR A 33 -2.45 -12.26 -6.69
C THR A 33 -1.72 -13.54 -6.31
N GLY A 34 -2.18 -14.20 -5.27
CA GLY A 34 -1.60 -15.45 -4.79
C GLY A 34 -2.29 -15.92 -3.53
N LYS A 35 -1.65 -16.86 -2.83
CA LYS A 35 -2.18 -17.42 -1.58
C LYS A 35 -1.65 -16.69 -0.37
N ALA A 36 -2.53 -16.46 0.59
CA ALA A 36 -2.17 -16.03 1.95
C ALA A 36 -2.29 -17.20 2.92
N SER A 37 -1.45 -17.19 3.92
CA SER A 37 -1.62 -17.96 5.14
C SER A 37 -1.47 -17.04 6.36
N TYR A 38 -1.48 -17.59 7.56
CA TYR A 38 -1.24 -16.80 8.77
C TYR A 38 -0.31 -17.53 9.73
N TYR A 39 0.30 -16.77 10.63
CA TYR A 39 1.26 -17.28 11.60
C TYR A 39 0.64 -18.24 12.59
N ALA A 40 1.35 -19.30 12.92
CA ALA A 40 1.02 -20.14 14.07
C ALA A 40 1.22 -19.37 15.38
N ASN A 41 0.44 -19.74 16.42
CA ASN A 41 0.50 -19.07 17.74
C ASN A 41 1.88 -19.17 18.41
N SER A 42 2.68 -20.18 18.06
CA SER A 42 4.05 -20.33 18.55
C SER A 42 4.99 -19.18 18.17
N PHE A 43 4.65 -18.38 17.17
CA PHE A 43 5.42 -17.21 16.77
C PHE A 43 5.12 -15.96 17.60
N ASP A 44 4.02 -15.95 18.35
CA ASP A 44 3.66 -14.80 19.19
C ASP A 44 4.75 -14.52 20.22
N GLY A 45 5.21 -13.27 20.27
CA GLY A 45 6.31 -12.85 21.14
C GLY A 45 7.71 -13.02 20.56
N LYS A 46 7.87 -13.66 19.40
CA LYS A 46 9.18 -13.80 18.72
C LYS A 46 9.51 -12.57 17.88
N ARG A 47 10.80 -12.34 17.64
CA ARG A 47 11.24 -11.25 16.77
C ARG A 47 11.06 -11.60 15.30
N THR A 48 10.61 -10.64 14.54
CA THR A 48 10.52 -10.68 13.08
C THR A 48 11.82 -10.22 12.43
N ALA A 49 11.92 -10.35 11.10
CA ALA A 49 13.08 -9.90 10.34
C ALA A 49 13.31 -8.38 10.43
N SER A 50 12.27 -7.58 10.71
CA SER A 50 12.41 -6.14 10.96
C SER A 50 13.02 -5.80 12.32
N GLY A 51 13.15 -6.78 13.21
CA GLY A 51 13.55 -6.59 14.61
C GLY A 51 12.40 -6.29 15.56
N GLU A 52 11.18 -6.15 15.05
CA GLU A 52 9.98 -6.00 15.90
C GLU A 52 9.59 -7.33 16.55
N THR A 53 8.95 -7.23 17.70
CA THR A 53 8.29 -8.40 18.31
C THR A 53 6.97 -8.66 17.59
N PHE A 54 6.77 -9.91 17.16
CA PHE A 54 5.53 -10.32 16.51
C PHE A 54 4.40 -10.49 17.53
N HIS A 55 3.23 -9.93 17.23
CA HIS A 55 2.01 -10.10 18.02
C HIS A 55 0.85 -10.51 17.12
N GLN A 56 0.21 -11.63 17.48
CA GLN A 56 -0.98 -12.13 16.75
C GLN A 56 -2.15 -11.15 16.73
N ARG A 57 -2.23 -10.27 17.73
CA ARG A 57 -3.27 -9.24 17.86
C ARG A 57 -3.02 -7.95 17.09
N SER A 58 -1.88 -7.84 16.43
CA SER A 58 -1.52 -6.70 15.59
C SER A 58 -1.89 -6.95 14.14
N LEU A 59 -2.06 -5.89 13.37
CA LEU A 59 -2.34 -5.97 11.93
C LEU A 59 -1.03 -5.87 11.14
N THR A 60 -0.29 -6.97 11.10
CA THR A 60 1.00 -7.09 10.43
C THR A 60 1.07 -8.32 9.52
N ALA A 61 2.06 -8.33 8.66
CA ALA A 61 2.28 -9.43 7.72
C ALA A 61 3.74 -9.58 7.33
N ALA A 62 4.08 -10.78 6.85
CA ALA A 62 5.33 -11.04 6.14
C ALA A 62 5.13 -10.94 4.63
N HIS A 63 6.08 -10.33 3.95
CA HIS A 63 6.19 -10.28 2.50
C HIS A 63 7.64 -10.48 2.06
N LYS A 64 7.84 -11.09 0.88
CA LYS A 64 9.19 -11.47 0.43
C LYS A 64 10.12 -10.29 0.20
N THR A 65 9.60 -9.18 -0.34
CA THR A 65 10.44 -8.10 -0.91
C THR A 65 10.02 -6.69 -0.52
N LEU A 66 8.77 -6.45 -0.11
CA LEU A 66 8.32 -5.10 0.23
C LEU A 66 9.10 -4.54 1.42
N PRO A 67 9.49 -3.26 1.38
CA PRO A 67 10.15 -2.61 2.51
C PRO A 67 9.35 -2.75 3.80
N PHE A 68 10.04 -2.93 4.92
CA PHE A 68 9.38 -2.91 6.23
C PHE A 68 8.68 -1.58 6.45
N GLY A 69 7.50 -1.63 7.05
CA GLY A 69 6.64 -0.47 7.23
C GLY A 69 5.68 -0.18 6.07
N THR A 70 5.83 -0.86 4.94
CA THR A 70 4.89 -0.74 3.82
C THR A 70 3.50 -1.20 4.26
N ARG A 71 2.49 -0.40 3.99
CA ARG A 71 1.09 -0.75 4.23
C ARG A 71 0.48 -1.31 2.96
N VAL A 72 -0.15 -2.46 3.08
CA VAL A 72 -0.81 -3.15 1.97
C VAL A 72 -2.26 -3.45 2.32
N THR A 73 -3.12 -3.48 1.33
CA THR A 73 -4.51 -3.95 1.47
C THR A 73 -4.58 -5.38 0.96
N VAL A 74 -5.02 -6.29 1.81
CA VAL A 74 -5.20 -7.71 1.47
C VAL A 74 -6.69 -7.97 1.33
N ILE A 75 -7.09 -8.51 0.18
CA ILE A 75 -8.48 -8.80 -0.15
C ILE A 75 -8.63 -10.30 -0.33
N ASN A 76 -9.50 -10.91 0.46
CA ASN A 76 -9.90 -12.30 0.28
C ASN A 76 -10.84 -12.40 -0.94
N ILE A 77 -10.40 -13.03 -2.01
CA ILE A 77 -11.14 -13.09 -3.28
C ILE A 77 -12.45 -13.83 -3.11
N ALA A 78 -12.50 -14.85 -2.24
CA ALA A 78 -13.68 -15.68 -2.05
C ALA A 78 -14.87 -14.94 -1.43
N ASN A 79 -14.62 -13.93 -0.58
CA ASN A 79 -15.68 -13.21 0.15
C ASN A 79 -15.63 -11.69 0.02
N GLY A 80 -14.62 -11.14 -0.65
CA GLY A 80 -14.45 -9.69 -0.83
C GLY A 80 -14.04 -8.92 0.43
N LYS A 81 -13.82 -9.57 1.56
CA LYS A 81 -13.36 -8.90 2.79
C LYS A 81 -11.91 -8.47 2.65
N SER A 82 -11.58 -7.32 3.20
CA SER A 82 -10.24 -6.73 3.12
C SER A 82 -9.74 -6.28 4.48
N VAL A 83 -8.42 -6.18 4.57
CA VAL A 83 -7.72 -5.66 5.75
C VAL A 83 -6.46 -4.93 5.30
N LYS A 84 -6.11 -3.85 6.00
CA LYS A 84 -4.82 -3.19 5.84
C LYS A 84 -3.84 -3.73 6.87
N VAL A 85 -2.66 -4.12 6.41
CA VAL A 85 -1.59 -4.64 7.26
C VAL A 85 -0.28 -3.92 6.96
N ARG A 86 0.60 -3.91 7.93
CA ARG A 86 1.95 -3.35 7.82
C ARG A 86 2.95 -4.50 7.66
N ILE A 87 3.82 -4.41 6.68
CA ILE A 87 4.87 -5.41 6.47
C ILE A 87 5.98 -5.21 7.52
N ASN A 88 6.27 -6.26 8.28
CA ASN A 88 7.32 -6.24 9.31
C ASN A 88 8.18 -7.50 9.32
N ASP A 89 7.98 -8.41 8.38
CA ASP A 89 8.73 -9.66 8.33
C ASP A 89 8.98 -10.11 6.88
N ARG A 90 9.87 -11.08 6.71
CA ARG A 90 10.20 -11.70 5.42
C ARG A 90 9.59 -13.09 5.32
N GLY A 91 9.18 -13.45 4.13
CA GLY A 91 8.46 -14.65 3.75
C GLY A 91 7.11 -14.30 3.13
N PRO A 92 6.29 -15.30 2.83
CA PRO A 92 6.53 -16.75 2.95
C PRO A 92 7.50 -17.28 1.89
N PHE A 93 8.16 -18.39 2.18
CA PHE A 93 9.08 -19.06 1.25
C PHE A 93 8.49 -20.36 0.67
N VAL A 94 7.19 -20.47 0.70
CA VAL A 94 6.43 -21.57 0.12
C VAL A 94 5.93 -21.16 -1.27
N PRO A 95 6.15 -21.97 -2.32
CA PRO A 95 5.67 -21.66 -3.66
C PRO A 95 4.17 -21.35 -3.69
N GLY A 96 3.79 -20.28 -4.41
CA GLY A 96 2.40 -19.83 -4.55
C GLY A 96 1.86 -18.99 -3.38
N ARG A 97 2.52 -18.96 -2.24
CA ARG A 97 2.18 -18.09 -1.11
C ARG A 97 2.91 -16.76 -1.24
N ILE A 98 2.19 -15.66 -1.11
CA ILE A 98 2.73 -14.29 -1.28
C ILE A 98 2.73 -13.48 -0.01
N ILE A 99 1.95 -13.85 0.98
CA ILE A 99 1.82 -13.10 2.24
C ILE A 99 1.44 -14.03 3.39
N ASP A 100 2.03 -13.81 4.55
CA ASP A 100 1.63 -14.43 5.81
C ASP A 100 1.10 -13.37 6.75
N LEU A 101 -0.15 -13.53 7.18
CA LEU A 101 -0.87 -12.56 8.01
C LEU A 101 -0.76 -12.90 9.50
N SER A 102 -0.86 -11.89 10.36
CA SER A 102 -1.20 -12.12 11.75
C SER A 102 -2.58 -12.77 11.87
N HIS A 103 -2.84 -13.44 12.98
CA HIS A 103 -4.15 -14.07 13.23
C HIS A 103 -5.29 -13.05 13.18
N LYS A 104 -5.09 -11.88 13.78
CA LYS A 104 -6.09 -10.80 13.73
C LYS A 104 -6.42 -10.36 12.29
N ALA A 105 -5.40 -10.21 11.44
CA ALA A 105 -5.61 -9.86 10.05
C ALA A 105 -6.35 -10.96 9.29
N ALA A 106 -5.94 -12.23 9.48
CA ALA A 106 -6.61 -13.39 8.88
C ALA A 106 -8.07 -13.48 9.30
N SER A 107 -8.36 -13.23 10.57
CA SER A 107 -9.72 -13.20 11.10
C SER A 107 -10.57 -12.13 10.43
N LYS A 108 -10.03 -10.95 10.21
CA LYS A 108 -10.76 -9.84 9.56
C LYS A 108 -11.16 -10.13 8.12
N ILE A 109 -10.44 -10.97 7.42
CA ILE A 109 -10.79 -11.39 6.05
C ILE A 109 -11.43 -12.77 5.98
N GLY A 110 -11.78 -13.34 7.13
CA GLY A 110 -12.56 -14.58 7.22
C GLY A 110 -11.84 -15.83 6.74
N MET A 111 -10.51 -15.93 6.91
CA MET A 111 -9.74 -17.08 6.42
C MET A 111 -9.19 -18.00 7.52
N VAL A 112 -9.51 -17.77 8.77
CA VAL A 112 -8.94 -18.56 9.89
C VAL A 112 -9.30 -20.04 9.76
N ASN A 113 -10.55 -20.36 9.42
CA ASN A 113 -11.00 -21.76 9.33
C ASN A 113 -10.42 -22.48 8.12
N THR A 114 -10.15 -21.80 7.02
CA THR A 114 -9.55 -22.40 5.81
C THR A 114 -8.04 -22.51 5.90
N GLY A 115 -7.39 -21.70 6.74
CA GLY A 115 -5.94 -21.65 6.92
C GLY A 115 -5.18 -21.00 5.77
N VAL A 116 -5.68 -21.11 4.56
CA VAL A 116 -5.12 -20.54 3.32
C VAL A 116 -6.27 -19.95 2.51
N ALA A 117 -6.03 -18.81 1.89
CA ALA A 117 -7.00 -18.14 1.01
C ALA A 117 -6.31 -17.56 -0.22
N ASN A 118 -7.05 -17.53 -1.34
CA ASN A 118 -6.63 -16.76 -2.50
C ASN A 118 -6.90 -15.28 -2.24
N VAL A 119 -5.87 -14.45 -2.37
CA VAL A 119 -5.94 -13.02 -2.06
C VAL A 119 -5.38 -12.17 -3.18
N GLU A 120 -5.84 -10.93 -3.21
CA GLU A 120 -5.16 -9.83 -3.87
C GLU A 120 -4.46 -8.97 -2.82
N VAL A 121 -3.21 -8.64 -3.07
CA VAL A 121 -2.42 -7.71 -2.25
C VAL A 121 -2.20 -6.45 -3.05
N ARG A 122 -2.72 -5.33 -2.57
CA ARG A 122 -2.64 -4.02 -3.23
C ARG A 122 -1.79 -3.06 -2.42
N TYR A 123 -0.86 -2.40 -3.09
CA TYR A 123 0.00 -1.40 -2.46
C TYR A 123 0.45 -0.34 -3.45
N LYS A 124 0.98 0.75 -2.91
CA LYS A 124 1.58 1.81 -3.70
C LYS A 124 3.09 1.69 -3.67
N LYS A 125 3.70 1.60 -4.83
CA LYS A 125 5.15 1.65 -4.97
C LYS A 125 5.58 3.09 -5.18
N LYS A 126 6.40 3.62 -4.28
CA LYS A 126 7.03 4.93 -4.50
C LYS A 126 8.00 4.83 -5.67
N LYS A 127 7.91 5.78 -6.63
CA LYS A 127 8.95 5.91 -7.65
C LYS A 127 10.28 6.21 -6.95
N LYS A 128 11.34 5.50 -7.34
CA LYS A 128 12.70 5.92 -7.00
C LYS A 128 12.93 7.31 -7.60
N LYS A 129 13.32 8.25 -6.77
CA LYS A 129 13.83 9.55 -7.24
C LYS A 129 15.12 9.35 -7.98
#